data_fd041a080a98465dc658653ea3938657
#
_entry.id   fd041a080a98465dc658653ea3938657
#
_cell.length_a   1.000
_cell.length_b   1.000
_cell.length_c   1.000
_cell.angle_alpha   90.00
_cell.angle_beta   90.00
_cell.angle_gamma   90.00
#
_symmetry.space_group_name_H-M   'P 1'
#
loop_
_entity.id
_entity.type
_entity.pdbx_description
1 polymer ?
#
loop_
_entity_poly.entity_id
_entity_poly.type
_entity_poly.pdbx_seq_one_letter_code
_entity_poly.pdbx_strand_id
1 'polypeptide(L)'
;MTRVNLDHLTKIYPGQHEPALNDLSLEIASSELTALLGPSGCGKTTAMKIIAGLLSPTSGDVRFDGRSVMREQPEKRGVVMVFQNHLLFPYMSVADNIGFGLKMRKADPAEINRRVAEILELVQLPGFGARRPSALSGGQQQRVALARALIVRPDVLLLDEPLSNLDAHLRLEMRDLIRRLQQETGITTIFVTHDQEEAVVLADRVGLILDGELKQYDKPEAFYQRPANMVTARFFGGMNFVAGTSSGGSFESPLGRMRLPEGALSGNGLLTFRPENIRIGDHAADENRIETIVSDMIYLGTHTRMTLRVGEIEITALVNPEAANGLAVGDRLVASVPTTALWVLAR
;
A
#
# COMPACT_ATOMS: atom_id res chain seq x y z
N MET A 1 -2.46 4.96 -22.69
CA MET A 1 -2.27 4.63 -21.26
C MET A 1 -2.71 3.20 -21.07
N THR A 2 -1.93 2.40 -20.41
CA THR A 2 -2.00 0.92 -20.50
C THR A 2 -2.61 0.34 -19.24
N ARG A 3 -3.62 -0.51 -19.39
CA ARG A 3 -4.18 -1.36 -18.32
C ARG A 3 -3.28 -2.59 -18.18
N VAL A 4 -2.98 -2.95 -16.94
CA VAL A 4 -2.17 -4.13 -16.60
C VAL A 4 -3.05 -5.19 -15.95
N ASN A 5 -3.06 -6.40 -16.49
CA ASN A 5 -3.77 -7.53 -15.91
C ASN A 5 -2.76 -8.65 -15.60
N LEU A 6 -2.77 -9.11 -14.36
CA LEU A 6 -2.09 -10.31 -13.90
C LEU A 6 -3.15 -11.41 -13.80
N ASP A 7 -2.97 -12.50 -14.49
CA ASP A 7 -3.95 -13.57 -14.65
C ASP A 7 -3.37 -14.88 -14.12
N HIS A 8 -3.77 -15.29 -12.92
CA HIS A 8 -3.37 -16.52 -12.24
C HIS A 8 -1.85 -16.72 -12.17
N LEU A 9 -1.09 -15.65 -11.85
CA LEU A 9 0.36 -15.71 -11.79
C LEU A 9 0.84 -16.58 -10.63
N THR A 10 1.58 -17.64 -10.96
CA THR A 10 2.28 -18.47 -9.99
C THR A 10 3.76 -18.49 -10.28
N LYS A 11 4.59 -18.38 -9.23
CA LYS A 11 6.03 -18.49 -9.34
C LYS A 11 6.61 -19.39 -8.26
N ILE A 12 7.22 -20.48 -8.66
CA ILE A 12 8.02 -21.36 -7.81
C ILE A 12 9.47 -21.24 -8.28
N TYR A 13 10.39 -20.94 -7.37
CA TYR A 13 11.82 -20.89 -7.69
C TYR A 13 12.43 -22.28 -7.68
N PRO A 14 13.47 -22.54 -8.50
CA PRO A 14 14.15 -23.83 -8.50
C PRO A 14 14.63 -24.22 -7.09
N GLY A 15 14.31 -25.47 -6.69
CA GLY A 15 14.67 -25.98 -5.37
C GLY A 15 13.76 -25.54 -4.21
N GLN A 16 12.72 -24.77 -4.48
CA GLN A 16 11.68 -24.42 -3.48
C GLN A 16 10.41 -25.21 -3.73
N HIS A 17 9.71 -25.58 -2.66
CA HIS A 17 8.40 -26.26 -2.72
C HIS A 17 7.24 -25.26 -2.60
N GLU A 18 7.45 -24.18 -1.86
CA GLU A 18 6.44 -23.14 -1.68
C GLU A 18 6.54 -22.08 -2.78
N PRO A 19 5.40 -21.65 -3.33
CA PRO A 19 5.36 -20.62 -4.34
C PRO A 19 5.69 -19.25 -3.73
N ALA A 20 6.56 -18.49 -4.39
CA ALA A 20 6.78 -17.07 -4.07
C ALA A 20 5.61 -16.18 -4.54
N LEU A 21 4.85 -16.65 -5.54
CA LEU A 21 3.55 -16.13 -5.92
C LEU A 21 2.63 -17.33 -6.14
N ASN A 22 1.44 -17.27 -5.56
CA ASN A 22 0.44 -18.32 -5.60
C ASN A 22 -0.87 -17.76 -6.15
N ASP A 23 -1.16 -18.07 -7.41
CA ASP A 23 -2.42 -17.70 -8.08
C ASP A 23 -2.78 -16.20 -8.02
N LEU A 24 -1.78 -15.33 -8.15
CA LEU A 24 -1.96 -13.88 -8.07
C LEU A 24 -2.75 -13.37 -9.29
N SER A 25 -3.97 -12.89 -9.05
CA SER A 25 -4.82 -12.26 -10.06
C SER A 25 -5.15 -10.83 -9.65
N LEU A 26 -4.89 -9.86 -10.56
CA LEU A 26 -4.99 -8.44 -10.27
C LEU A 26 -5.20 -7.65 -11.56
N GLU A 27 -6.17 -6.74 -11.58
CA GLU A 27 -6.37 -5.81 -12.69
C GLU A 27 -6.10 -4.37 -12.23
N ILE A 28 -5.12 -3.71 -12.86
CA ILE A 28 -4.70 -2.33 -12.60
C ILE A 28 -5.20 -1.48 -13.75
N ALA A 29 -6.01 -0.48 -13.46
CA ALA A 29 -6.57 0.39 -14.46
C ALA A 29 -5.51 1.29 -15.10
N SER A 30 -5.77 1.77 -16.32
CA SER A 30 -4.88 2.73 -16.97
C SER A 30 -4.81 4.02 -16.15
N SER A 31 -3.63 4.62 -16.08
CA SER A 31 -3.36 5.85 -15.31
C SER A 31 -3.57 5.73 -13.80
N GLU A 32 -3.66 4.53 -13.26
CA GLU A 32 -3.77 4.26 -11.84
C GLU A 32 -2.38 4.16 -11.19
N LEU A 33 -2.26 4.68 -9.99
CA LEU A 33 -1.10 4.48 -9.11
C LEU A 33 -1.45 3.40 -8.08
N THR A 34 -0.94 2.20 -8.30
CA THR A 34 -1.22 1.02 -7.46
C THR A 34 -0.04 0.68 -6.56
N ALA A 35 -0.29 0.49 -5.27
CA ALA A 35 0.66 -0.07 -4.32
C ALA A 35 0.52 -1.60 -4.23
N LEU A 36 1.62 -2.34 -4.35
CA LEU A 36 1.71 -3.72 -3.88
C LEU A 36 2.32 -3.70 -2.48
N LEU A 37 1.51 -3.98 -1.46
CA LEU A 37 1.85 -3.90 -0.05
C LEU A 37 1.99 -5.28 0.56
N GLY A 38 2.89 -5.45 1.51
CA GLY A 38 3.04 -6.68 2.30
C GLY A 38 4.43 -6.80 2.92
N PRO A 39 4.68 -7.76 3.80
CA PRO A 39 5.97 -7.97 4.44
C PRO A 39 7.07 -8.33 3.43
N SER A 40 8.33 -8.26 3.89
CA SER A 40 9.46 -8.70 3.07
C SER A 40 9.34 -10.18 2.73
N GLY A 41 9.62 -10.56 1.48
CA GLY A 41 9.56 -11.94 1.01
C GLY A 41 8.18 -12.42 0.53
N CYS A 42 7.10 -11.64 0.64
CA CYS A 42 5.76 -12.07 0.24
C CYS A 42 5.48 -12.07 -1.28
N GLY A 43 6.50 -11.85 -2.13
CA GLY A 43 6.36 -11.99 -3.59
C GLY A 43 6.24 -10.70 -4.39
N LYS A 44 6.15 -9.51 -3.79
CA LYS A 44 5.96 -8.21 -4.49
C LYS A 44 6.99 -7.93 -5.58
N THR A 45 8.27 -7.99 -5.26
CA THR A 45 9.37 -7.78 -6.23
C THR A 45 9.38 -8.89 -7.30
N THR A 46 8.94 -10.11 -6.96
CA THR A 46 8.75 -11.21 -7.92
C THR A 46 7.68 -10.85 -8.94
N ALA A 47 6.52 -10.36 -8.50
CA ALA A 47 5.46 -9.90 -9.39
C ALA A 47 5.94 -8.77 -10.32
N MET A 48 6.63 -7.77 -9.79
CA MET A 48 7.19 -6.67 -10.58
C MET A 48 8.18 -7.14 -11.63
N LYS A 49 9.10 -8.07 -11.28
CA LYS A 49 10.06 -8.63 -12.23
C LYS A 49 9.36 -9.43 -13.35
N ILE A 50 8.25 -10.09 -13.05
CA ILE A 50 7.45 -10.79 -14.06
C ILE A 50 6.76 -9.78 -15.00
N ILE A 51 6.16 -8.71 -14.46
CA ILE A 51 5.56 -7.63 -15.26
C ILE A 51 6.62 -7.01 -16.19
N ALA A 52 7.81 -6.71 -15.66
CA ALA A 52 8.92 -6.14 -16.41
C ALA A 52 9.52 -7.10 -17.46
N GLY A 53 9.19 -8.40 -17.41
CA GLY A 53 9.79 -9.42 -18.28
C GLY A 53 11.19 -9.87 -17.88
N LEU A 54 11.64 -9.48 -16.70
CA LEU A 54 12.94 -9.87 -16.15
C LEU A 54 12.93 -11.27 -15.52
N LEU A 55 11.74 -11.81 -15.29
CA LEU A 55 11.53 -13.13 -14.71
C LEU A 55 10.32 -13.80 -15.39
N SER A 56 10.44 -15.08 -15.73
CA SER A 56 9.31 -15.86 -16.22
C SER A 56 8.51 -16.45 -15.06
N PRO A 57 7.18 -16.40 -15.07
CA PRO A 57 6.36 -17.13 -14.10
C PRO A 57 6.46 -18.64 -14.33
N THR A 58 5.99 -19.43 -13.38
CA THR A 58 5.79 -20.87 -13.53
C THR A 58 4.53 -21.16 -14.34
N SER A 59 3.46 -20.39 -14.08
CA SER A 59 2.20 -20.40 -14.80
C SER A 59 1.51 -19.04 -14.72
N GLY A 60 0.45 -18.86 -15.51
CA GLY A 60 -0.31 -17.60 -15.59
C GLY A 60 0.18 -16.69 -16.71
N ASP A 61 -0.44 -15.52 -16.81
CA ASP A 61 -0.23 -14.57 -17.91
C ASP A 61 -0.15 -13.12 -17.39
N VAL A 62 0.60 -12.28 -18.12
CA VAL A 62 0.58 -10.83 -17.95
C VAL A 62 0.06 -10.21 -19.24
N ARG A 63 -0.98 -9.38 -19.12
CA ARG A 63 -1.59 -8.73 -20.28
C ARG A 63 -1.55 -7.21 -20.14
N PHE A 64 -1.24 -6.55 -21.25
CA PHE A 64 -1.35 -5.11 -21.41
C PHE A 64 -2.47 -4.82 -22.41
N ASP A 65 -3.49 -4.08 -21.97
CA ASP A 65 -4.70 -3.80 -22.76
C ASP A 65 -5.33 -5.07 -23.36
N GLY A 66 -5.33 -6.18 -22.58
CA GLY A 66 -5.87 -7.48 -22.99
C GLY A 66 -4.91 -8.34 -23.81
N ARG A 67 -3.76 -7.82 -24.28
CA ARG A 67 -2.76 -8.56 -25.07
C ARG A 67 -1.69 -9.13 -24.14
N SER A 68 -1.44 -10.44 -24.23
CA SER A 68 -0.35 -11.10 -23.51
C SER A 68 1.01 -10.57 -23.93
N VAL A 69 1.86 -10.25 -22.94
CA VAL A 69 3.23 -9.78 -23.14
C VAL A 69 4.28 -10.82 -22.76
N MET A 70 3.85 -12.06 -22.46
CA MET A 70 4.75 -13.11 -21.97
C MET A 70 5.84 -13.52 -22.98
N ARG A 71 5.59 -13.38 -24.27
CA ARG A 71 6.55 -13.67 -25.34
C ARG A 71 7.40 -12.48 -25.74
N GLU A 72 7.13 -11.30 -25.19
CA GLU A 72 7.86 -10.09 -25.50
C GLU A 72 9.12 -9.97 -24.64
N GLN A 73 10.21 -9.56 -25.28
CA GLN A 73 11.44 -9.22 -24.58
C GLN A 73 11.24 -7.98 -23.70
N PRO A 74 11.94 -7.85 -22.56
CA PRO A 74 11.76 -6.74 -21.62
C PRO A 74 11.79 -5.35 -22.28
N GLU A 75 12.73 -5.11 -23.18
CA GLU A 75 12.91 -3.82 -23.87
C GLU A 75 11.78 -3.47 -24.85
N LYS A 76 10.92 -4.45 -25.20
CA LYS A 76 9.76 -4.27 -26.11
C LYS A 76 8.43 -4.13 -25.37
N ARG A 77 8.39 -4.39 -24.06
CA ARG A 77 7.16 -4.34 -23.28
C ARG A 77 6.63 -2.92 -22.97
N GLY A 78 7.44 -1.88 -23.26
CA GLY A 78 7.07 -0.52 -22.87
C GLY A 78 7.12 -0.26 -21.35
N VAL A 79 7.73 -1.16 -20.59
CA VAL A 79 7.84 -1.08 -19.13
C VAL A 79 9.20 -0.56 -18.72
N VAL A 80 9.25 0.33 -17.74
CA VAL A 80 10.51 0.73 -17.10
C VAL A 80 10.42 0.49 -15.61
N MET A 81 11.47 -0.11 -15.05
CA MET A 81 11.58 -0.39 -13.62
C MET A 81 12.69 0.48 -12.99
N VAL A 82 12.35 1.16 -11.93
CA VAL A 82 13.29 1.84 -11.03
C VAL A 82 13.53 0.94 -9.83
N PHE A 83 14.78 0.52 -9.65
CA PHE A 83 15.18 -0.38 -8.56
C PHE A 83 15.49 0.41 -7.29
N GLN A 84 15.37 -0.20 -6.13
CA GLN A 84 15.61 0.35 -4.80
C GLN A 84 16.98 1.08 -4.68
N ASN A 85 18.03 0.56 -5.31
CA ASN A 85 19.39 1.13 -5.26
C ASN A 85 19.67 2.14 -6.37
N HIS A 86 18.65 2.70 -7.04
CA HIS A 86 18.71 3.70 -8.11
C HIS A 86 19.52 3.29 -9.35
N LEU A 87 20.55 2.48 -9.22
CA LEU A 87 21.42 1.92 -10.27
C LEU A 87 21.85 2.94 -11.34
N LEU A 88 22.29 4.15 -10.90
CA LEU A 88 22.85 5.14 -11.80
C LEU A 88 24.23 4.71 -12.31
N PHE A 89 24.53 5.04 -13.57
CA PHE A 89 25.85 4.78 -14.14
C PHE A 89 26.87 5.74 -13.53
N PRO A 90 27.82 5.26 -12.70
CA PRO A 90 28.65 6.15 -11.86
C PRO A 90 29.62 7.02 -12.67
N TYR A 91 30.01 6.58 -13.86
CA TYR A 91 30.95 7.28 -14.73
C TYR A 91 30.29 8.26 -15.71
N MET A 92 28.98 8.25 -15.78
CA MET A 92 28.20 9.14 -16.64
C MET A 92 27.76 10.39 -15.85
N SER A 93 27.60 11.51 -16.56
CA SER A 93 26.93 12.70 -16.00
C SER A 93 25.44 12.41 -15.73
N VAL A 94 24.77 13.29 -14.99
CA VAL A 94 23.31 13.25 -14.81
C VAL A 94 22.59 13.30 -16.15
N ALA A 95 23.01 14.20 -17.05
CA ALA A 95 22.41 14.31 -18.39
C ALA A 95 22.60 13.03 -19.21
N ASP A 96 23.79 12.42 -19.17
CA ASP A 96 24.04 11.15 -19.87
C ASP A 96 23.24 9.99 -19.26
N ASN A 97 23.13 9.93 -17.94
CA ASN A 97 22.28 8.94 -17.26
C ASN A 97 20.83 9.03 -17.72
N ILE A 98 20.27 10.25 -17.70
CA ILE A 98 18.88 10.50 -18.10
C ILE A 98 18.70 10.19 -19.58
N GLY A 99 19.55 10.74 -20.45
CA GLY A 99 19.48 10.58 -21.90
C GLY A 99 19.82 9.20 -22.44
N PHE A 100 20.34 8.29 -21.58
CA PHE A 100 20.87 7.00 -22.01
C PHE A 100 19.87 6.15 -22.82
N GLY A 101 18.64 6.04 -22.33
CA GLY A 101 17.59 5.25 -23.01
C GLY A 101 17.25 5.77 -24.41
N LEU A 102 17.21 7.09 -24.59
CA LEU A 102 17.00 7.75 -25.90
C LEU A 102 18.18 7.53 -26.83
N LYS A 103 19.42 7.62 -26.28
CA LYS A 103 20.65 7.36 -27.03
C LYS A 103 20.69 5.93 -27.58
N MET A 104 20.27 4.94 -26.78
CA MET A 104 20.16 3.53 -27.22
C MET A 104 19.10 3.35 -28.32
N ARG A 105 18.05 4.16 -28.32
CA ARG A 105 17.04 4.21 -29.38
C ARG A 105 17.48 5.04 -30.60
N LYS A 106 18.73 5.53 -30.62
CA LYS A 106 19.32 6.35 -31.69
C LYS A 106 18.54 7.65 -31.97
N ALA A 107 17.96 8.26 -30.93
CA ALA A 107 17.30 9.57 -31.06
C ALA A 107 18.32 10.65 -31.40
N ASP A 108 17.86 11.73 -32.04
CA ASP A 108 18.68 12.88 -32.40
C ASP A 108 19.28 13.54 -31.13
N PRO A 109 20.60 13.90 -31.14
CA PRO A 109 21.26 14.53 -30.00
C PRO A 109 20.60 15.84 -29.54
N ALA A 110 20.08 16.67 -30.46
CA ALA A 110 19.38 17.90 -30.09
C ALA A 110 18.06 17.61 -29.34
N GLU A 111 17.33 16.58 -29.78
CA GLU A 111 16.10 16.11 -29.10
C GLU A 111 16.41 15.52 -27.72
N ILE A 112 17.50 14.74 -27.58
CA ILE A 112 17.95 14.22 -26.27
C ILE A 112 18.23 15.38 -25.32
N ASN A 113 19.02 16.38 -25.74
CA ASN A 113 19.36 17.51 -24.89
C ASN A 113 18.14 18.32 -24.47
N ARG A 114 17.20 18.55 -25.38
CA ARG A 114 15.93 19.23 -25.08
C ARG A 114 15.13 18.46 -24.03
N ARG A 115 14.91 17.16 -24.23
CA ARG A 115 14.14 16.33 -23.29
C ARG A 115 14.83 16.18 -21.95
N VAL A 116 16.16 16.10 -21.91
CA VAL A 116 16.92 16.07 -20.65
C VAL A 116 16.71 17.36 -19.87
N ALA A 117 16.73 18.52 -20.53
CA ALA A 117 16.45 19.79 -19.86
C ALA A 117 15.02 19.83 -19.29
N GLU A 118 14.02 19.45 -20.10
CA GLU A 118 12.61 19.40 -19.68
C GLU A 118 12.39 18.47 -18.48
N ILE A 119 12.96 17.26 -18.52
CA ILE A 119 12.74 16.28 -17.43
C ILE A 119 13.48 16.70 -16.14
N LEU A 120 14.63 17.39 -16.25
CA LEU A 120 15.34 17.93 -15.09
C LEU A 120 14.52 19.00 -14.36
N GLU A 121 13.79 19.86 -15.09
CA GLU A 121 12.84 20.79 -14.50
C GLU A 121 11.71 20.02 -13.78
N LEU A 122 11.15 19.02 -14.44
CA LEU A 122 10.03 18.22 -13.91
C LEU A 122 10.39 17.51 -12.59
N VAL A 123 11.63 16.98 -12.48
CA VAL A 123 12.10 16.34 -11.24
C VAL A 123 12.76 17.32 -10.26
N GLN A 124 12.68 18.65 -10.52
CA GLN A 124 13.20 19.72 -9.66
C GLN A 124 14.73 19.67 -9.46
N LEU A 125 15.47 19.38 -10.53
CA LEU A 125 16.93 19.39 -10.56
C LEU A 125 17.48 20.25 -11.71
N PRO A 126 17.00 21.51 -11.90
CA PRO A 126 17.53 22.37 -12.96
C PRO A 126 19.02 22.61 -12.79
N GLY A 127 19.75 22.59 -13.89
CA GLY A 127 21.21 22.87 -13.90
C GLY A 127 22.09 21.71 -13.39
N PHE A 128 21.51 20.53 -12.99
CA PHE A 128 22.30 19.41 -12.48
C PHE A 128 22.91 18.53 -13.58
N GLY A 129 22.64 18.78 -14.86
CA GLY A 129 23.01 17.92 -15.97
C GLY A 129 24.49 17.55 -16.06
N ALA A 130 25.42 18.46 -15.74
CA ALA A 130 26.87 18.23 -15.79
C ALA A 130 27.42 17.48 -14.56
N ARG A 131 26.64 17.35 -13.47
CA ARG A 131 27.11 16.67 -12.25
C ARG A 131 27.23 15.16 -12.45
N ARG A 132 28.04 14.50 -11.61
CA ARG A 132 28.13 13.05 -11.53
C ARG A 132 27.28 12.51 -10.38
N PRO A 133 26.82 11.25 -10.41
CA PRO A 133 26.05 10.63 -9.32
C PRO A 133 26.73 10.74 -7.95
N SER A 134 28.05 10.64 -7.87
CA SER A 134 28.82 10.77 -6.63
C SER A 134 28.74 12.14 -5.96
N ALA A 135 28.32 13.18 -6.70
CA ALA A 135 28.13 14.54 -6.19
C ALA A 135 26.66 14.84 -5.80
N LEU A 136 25.81 13.82 -5.73
CA LEU A 136 24.39 13.92 -5.44
C LEU A 136 24.05 13.28 -4.10
N SER A 137 23.08 13.86 -3.37
CA SER A 137 22.44 13.19 -2.23
C SER A 137 21.61 11.98 -2.68
N GLY A 138 21.25 11.08 -1.78
CA GLY A 138 20.39 9.91 -2.07
C GLY A 138 19.07 10.29 -2.74
N GLY A 139 18.36 11.29 -2.20
CA GLY A 139 17.12 11.78 -2.81
C GLY A 139 17.32 12.40 -4.20
N GLN A 140 18.46 13.10 -4.44
CA GLN A 140 18.79 13.61 -5.77
C GLN A 140 19.11 12.49 -6.76
N GLN A 141 19.81 11.43 -6.32
CA GLN A 141 20.07 10.25 -7.15
C GLN A 141 18.76 9.56 -7.53
N GLN A 142 17.82 9.48 -6.62
CA GLN A 142 16.50 8.91 -6.88
C GLN A 142 15.69 9.73 -7.87
N ARG A 143 15.69 11.06 -7.75
CA ARG A 143 15.06 11.97 -8.74
C ARG A 143 15.68 11.78 -10.13
N VAL A 144 17.00 11.59 -10.23
CA VAL A 144 17.69 11.29 -11.49
C VAL A 144 17.26 9.93 -12.04
N ALA A 145 17.09 8.90 -11.18
CA ALA A 145 16.61 7.58 -11.61
C ALA A 145 15.17 7.64 -12.14
N LEU A 146 14.30 8.41 -11.49
CA LEU A 146 12.93 8.69 -11.98
C LEU A 146 12.97 9.43 -13.32
N ALA A 147 13.79 10.47 -13.46
CA ALA A 147 13.96 11.20 -14.71
C ALA A 147 14.41 10.29 -15.86
N ARG A 148 15.40 9.40 -15.60
CA ARG A 148 15.87 8.40 -16.56
C ARG A 148 14.76 7.41 -16.98
N ALA A 149 13.89 7.07 -16.05
CA ALA A 149 12.74 6.18 -16.32
C ALA A 149 11.67 6.90 -17.17
N LEU A 150 11.37 8.15 -16.87
CA LEU A 150 10.28 8.90 -17.49
C LEU A 150 10.63 9.45 -18.89
N ILE A 151 11.90 9.77 -19.15
CA ILE A 151 12.31 10.39 -20.43
C ILE A 151 11.99 9.53 -21.64
N VAL A 152 11.96 8.22 -21.49
CA VAL A 152 11.64 7.26 -22.56
C VAL A 152 10.14 7.09 -22.78
N ARG A 153 9.29 7.75 -21.98
CA ARG A 153 7.82 7.71 -22.01
C ARG A 153 7.33 6.25 -21.98
N PRO A 154 7.52 5.53 -20.85
CA PRO A 154 7.05 4.16 -20.74
C PRO A 154 5.52 4.09 -20.70
N ASP A 155 4.97 2.93 -21.09
CA ASP A 155 3.54 2.63 -20.94
C ASP A 155 3.19 2.30 -19.49
N VAL A 156 4.13 1.64 -18.76
CA VAL A 156 4.02 1.27 -17.36
C VAL A 156 5.32 1.60 -16.62
N LEU A 157 5.20 2.25 -15.47
CA LEU A 157 6.30 2.56 -14.55
C LEU A 157 6.23 1.67 -13.32
N LEU A 158 7.33 0.98 -13.03
CA LEU A 158 7.48 0.14 -11.85
C LEU A 158 8.51 0.76 -10.89
N LEU A 159 8.14 0.91 -9.61
CA LEU A 159 8.99 1.50 -8.58
C LEU A 159 9.19 0.50 -7.44
N ASP A 160 10.40 -0.02 -7.29
CA ASP A 160 10.73 -1.01 -6.25
C ASP A 160 11.23 -0.29 -4.99
N GLU A 161 10.39 -0.24 -3.95
CA GLU A 161 10.63 0.44 -2.67
C GLU A 161 11.17 1.88 -2.83
N PRO A 162 10.44 2.76 -3.54
CA PRO A 162 10.98 4.07 -3.93
C PRO A 162 11.23 5.04 -2.77
N LEU A 163 10.82 4.72 -1.54
CA LEU A 163 10.90 5.61 -0.38
C LEU A 163 11.73 5.02 0.77
N SER A 164 12.19 3.76 0.66
CA SER A 164 12.77 3.00 1.77
C SER A 164 14.10 3.53 2.32
N ASN A 165 14.93 4.16 1.49
CA ASN A 165 16.28 4.59 1.86
C ASN A 165 16.39 6.10 2.17
N LEU A 166 15.25 6.75 2.44
CA LEU A 166 15.17 8.19 2.66
C LEU A 166 14.86 8.50 4.12
N ASP A 167 15.42 9.59 4.63
CA ASP A 167 14.95 10.17 5.89
C ASP A 167 13.50 10.69 5.78
N ALA A 168 12.89 11.00 6.92
CA ALA A 168 11.47 11.35 6.97
C ALA A 168 11.11 12.57 6.11
N HIS A 169 11.98 13.60 6.06
CA HIS A 169 11.73 14.81 5.27
C HIS A 169 11.82 14.52 3.77
N LEU A 170 12.88 13.86 3.34
CA LEU A 170 13.09 13.49 1.93
C LEU A 170 12.03 12.49 1.45
N ARG A 171 11.52 11.63 2.34
CA ARG A 171 10.43 10.69 2.03
C ARG A 171 9.14 11.45 1.66
N LEU A 172 8.77 12.48 2.41
CA LEU A 172 7.62 13.32 2.11
C LEU A 172 7.77 14.02 0.76
N GLU A 173 8.92 14.67 0.51
CA GLU A 173 9.17 15.33 -0.77
C GLU A 173 9.12 14.37 -1.96
N MET A 174 9.68 13.17 -1.80
CA MET A 174 9.71 12.17 -2.87
C MET A 174 8.31 11.59 -3.13
N ARG A 175 7.52 11.36 -2.09
CA ARG A 175 6.13 10.95 -2.21
C ARG A 175 5.32 11.95 -3.03
N ASP A 176 5.42 13.23 -2.68
CA ASP A 176 4.70 14.30 -3.38
C ASP A 176 5.19 14.45 -4.84
N LEU A 177 6.48 14.25 -5.07
CA LEU A 177 7.05 14.22 -6.42
C LEU A 177 6.50 13.07 -7.25
N ILE A 178 6.51 11.83 -6.73
CA ILE A 178 5.98 10.64 -7.44
C ILE A 178 4.50 10.85 -7.78
N ARG A 179 3.69 11.33 -6.83
CA ARG A 179 2.26 11.59 -7.06
C ARG A 179 2.04 12.62 -8.15
N ARG A 180 2.75 13.75 -8.10
CA ARG A 180 2.67 14.80 -9.11
C ARG A 180 3.10 14.28 -10.48
N LEU A 181 4.24 13.59 -10.58
CA LEU A 181 4.74 13.03 -11.84
C LEU A 181 3.73 12.09 -12.48
N GLN A 182 3.12 11.22 -11.67
CA GLN A 182 2.09 10.30 -12.13
C GLN A 182 0.85 11.05 -12.64
N GLN A 183 0.37 12.08 -11.94
CA GLN A 183 -0.78 12.89 -12.36
C GLN A 183 -0.50 13.68 -13.65
N GLU A 184 0.69 14.30 -13.77
CA GLU A 184 1.06 15.09 -14.95
C GLU A 184 1.28 14.21 -16.20
N THR A 185 1.84 13.01 -16.01
CA THR A 185 2.14 12.10 -17.13
C THR A 185 1.00 11.15 -17.45
N GLY A 186 0.14 10.84 -16.47
CA GLY A 186 -0.91 9.82 -16.56
C GLY A 186 -0.40 8.40 -16.76
N ILE A 187 0.88 8.11 -16.50
CA ILE A 187 1.48 6.78 -16.68
C ILE A 187 0.89 5.83 -15.63
N THR A 188 0.49 4.62 -16.07
CA THR A 188 0.12 3.54 -15.15
C THR A 188 1.34 3.17 -14.32
N THR A 189 1.24 3.34 -13.00
CA THR A 189 2.38 3.20 -12.10
C THR A 189 2.09 2.15 -11.03
N ILE A 190 3.03 1.23 -10.83
CA ILE A 190 2.96 0.21 -9.78
C ILE A 190 4.18 0.40 -8.88
N PHE A 191 3.97 0.56 -7.59
CA PHE A 191 5.07 0.59 -6.66
C PHE A 191 4.93 -0.47 -5.57
N VAL A 192 6.07 -0.91 -5.07
CA VAL A 192 6.16 -1.88 -3.99
C VAL A 192 6.57 -1.17 -2.71
N THR A 193 5.93 -1.49 -1.63
CA THR A 193 6.33 -1.04 -0.29
C THR A 193 5.97 -2.08 0.76
N HIS A 194 6.61 -2.02 1.91
CA HIS A 194 6.23 -2.71 3.13
C HIS A 194 5.62 -1.75 4.17
N ASP A 195 5.58 -0.45 3.86
CA ASP A 195 5.04 0.60 4.70
C ASP A 195 3.57 0.88 4.35
N GLN A 196 2.69 0.72 5.35
CA GLN A 196 1.25 0.93 5.17
C GLN A 196 0.91 2.39 4.93
N GLU A 197 1.62 3.33 5.60
CA GLU A 197 1.38 4.76 5.43
C GLU A 197 1.71 5.20 4.01
N GLU A 198 2.83 4.72 3.44
CA GLU A 198 3.20 4.98 2.05
C GLU A 198 2.11 4.50 1.09
N ALA A 199 1.63 3.26 1.28
CA ALA A 199 0.60 2.68 0.42
C ALA A 199 -0.71 3.46 0.50
N VAL A 200 -1.15 3.84 1.71
CA VAL A 200 -2.42 4.53 1.96
C VAL A 200 -2.41 5.96 1.43
N VAL A 201 -1.28 6.67 1.60
CA VAL A 201 -1.23 8.10 1.24
C VAL A 201 -0.96 8.31 -0.25
N LEU A 202 -0.19 7.41 -0.87
CA LEU A 202 0.27 7.60 -2.25
C LEU A 202 -0.64 6.93 -3.29
N ALA A 203 -1.15 5.74 -3.01
CA ALA A 203 -1.84 4.92 -4.01
C ALA A 203 -3.32 5.28 -4.22
N ASP A 204 -3.81 5.11 -5.45
CA ASP A 204 -5.23 5.09 -5.75
C ASP A 204 -5.88 3.77 -5.32
N ARG A 205 -5.13 2.66 -5.44
CA ARG A 205 -5.50 1.34 -4.94
C ARG A 205 -4.31 0.62 -4.32
N VAL A 206 -4.61 -0.26 -3.39
CA VAL A 206 -3.63 -1.10 -2.68
C VAL A 206 -3.96 -2.57 -2.95
N GLY A 207 -2.95 -3.35 -3.33
CA GLY A 207 -2.99 -4.82 -3.36
C GLY A 207 -2.19 -5.37 -2.18
N LEU A 208 -2.86 -5.91 -1.18
CA LEU A 208 -2.19 -6.57 -0.06
C LEU A 208 -1.82 -8.00 -0.44
N ILE A 209 -0.53 -8.27 -0.48
CA ILE A 209 0.04 -9.59 -0.77
C ILE A 209 0.63 -10.17 0.50
N LEU A 210 0.15 -11.33 0.92
CA LEU A 210 0.69 -12.10 2.04
C LEU A 210 0.88 -13.54 1.57
N ASP A 211 2.01 -14.12 1.88
CA ASP A 211 2.36 -15.50 1.53
C ASP A 211 2.17 -15.84 0.03
N GLY A 212 2.52 -14.89 -0.82
CA GLY A 212 2.38 -15.03 -2.27
C GLY A 212 0.98 -14.82 -2.84
N GLU A 213 -0.03 -14.58 -2.01
CA GLU A 213 -1.43 -14.47 -2.40
C GLU A 213 -1.96 -13.05 -2.23
N LEU A 214 -2.84 -12.61 -3.13
CA LEU A 214 -3.58 -11.37 -3.00
C LEU A 214 -4.71 -11.54 -1.95
N LYS A 215 -4.61 -10.84 -0.83
CA LYS A 215 -5.62 -10.92 0.24
C LYS A 215 -6.75 -9.92 0.07
N GLN A 216 -6.45 -8.75 -0.50
CA GLN A 216 -7.44 -7.73 -0.87
C GLN A 216 -6.83 -6.78 -1.91
N TYR A 217 -7.65 -6.29 -2.84
CA TYR A 217 -7.31 -5.20 -3.76
C TYR A 217 -8.45 -4.18 -3.77
N ASP A 218 -8.19 -3.02 -3.22
CA ASP A 218 -9.22 -1.98 -3.10
C ASP A 218 -8.58 -0.60 -2.89
N LYS A 219 -9.44 0.43 -2.75
CA LYS A 219 -9.03 1.75 -2.28
C LYS A 219 -8.47 1.66 -0.85
N PRO A 220 -7.52 2.53 -0.47
CA PRO A 220 -6.89 2.50 0.85
C PRO A 220 -7.88 2.47 2.02
N GLU A 221 -8.95 3.26 1.94
CA GLU A 221 -9.95 3.37 3.01
C GLU A 221 -10.67 2.05 3.27
N ALA A 222 -10.85 1.21 2.24
CA ALA A 222 -11.55 -0.06 2.37
C ALA A 222 -10.83 -1.05 3.30
N PHE A 223 -9.51 -0.98 3.39
CA PHE A 223 -8.71 -1.83 4.29
C PHE A 223 -8.96 -1.52 5.77
N TYR A 224 -9.35 -0.29 6.07
CA TYR A 224 -9.72 0.13 7.43
C TYR A 224 -11.19 -0.09 7.73
N GLN A 225 -12.07 0.22 6.77
CA GLN A 225 -13.52 0.22 6.99
C GLN A 225 -14.17 -1.14 6.71
N ARG A 226 -13.69 -1.85 5.67
CA ARG A 226 -14.29 -3.08 5.14
C ARG A 226 -13.23 -4.11 4.76
N PRO A 227 -12.39 -4.54 5.72
CA PRO A 227 -11.38 -5.56 5.45
C PRO A 227 -12.05 -6.84 4.94
N ALA A 228 -11.45 -7.48 3.91
CA ALA A 228 -12.01 -8.68 3.30
C ALA A 228 -11.97 -9.90 4.23
N ASN A 229 -11.00 -9.94 5.14
CA ASN A 229 -10.80 -11.04 6.08
C ASN A 229 -10.04 -10.58 7.34
N MET A 230 -9.96 -11.46 8.33
CA MET A 230 -9.30 -11.17 9.61
C MET A 230 -7.80 -10.86 9.44
N VAL A 231 -7.12 -11.51 8.51
CA VAL A 231 -5.68 -11.30 8.27
C VAL A 231 -5.43 -9.88 7.74
N THR A 232 -6.24 -9.43 6.79
CA THR A 232 -6.22 -8.05 6.28
C THR A 232 -6.53 -7.05 7.39
N ALA A 233 -7.58 -7.29 8.18
CA ALA A 233 -7.94 -6.42 9.30
C ALA A 233 -6.79 -6.28 10.29
N ARG A 234 -6.15 -7.38 10.68
CA ARG A 234 -4.99 -7.39 11.59
C ARG A 234 -3.78 -6.68 11.01
N PHE A 235 -3.48 -6.90 9.74
CA PHE A 235 -2.37 -6.24 9.06
C PHE A 235 -2.51 -4.71 9.13
N PHE A 236 -3.73 -4.18 8.97
CA PHE A 236 -4.01 -2.77 9.11
C PHE A 236 -4.38 -2.32 10.53
N GLY A 237 -3.85 -2.97 11.56
CA GLY A 237 -3.97 -2.55 12.97
C GLY A 237 -5.30 -2.89 13.65
N GLY A 238 -6.12 -3.77 13.07
CA GLY A 238 -7.32 -4.29 13.72
C GLY A 238 -6.94 -5.14 14.93
N MET A 239 -7.51 -4.84 16.09
CA MET A 239 -7.25 -5.54 17.36
C MET A 239 -8.50 -6.20 17.92
N ASN A 240 -9.68 -5.65 17.64
CA ASN A 240 -10.94 -6.14 18.22
C ASN A 240 -11.61 -7.11 17.25
N PHE A 241 -11.71 -8.37 17.67
CA PHE A 241 -12.37 -9.45 16.92
C PHE A 241 -13.21 -10.28 17.88
N VAL A 242 -14.54 -10.19 17.76
CA VAL A 242 -15.47 -10.84 18.68
C VAL A 242 -16.37 -11.79 17.92
N ALA A 243 -16.33 -13.07 18.28
CA ALA A 243 -17.18 -14.08 17.67
C ALA A 243 -18.65 -13.91 18.08
N GLY A 244 -19.55 -14.12 17.12
CA GLY A 244 -20.99 -14.03 17.37
C GLY A 244 -21.82 -14.35 16.14
N THR A 245 -23.09 -13.96 16.20
CA THR A 245 -24.06 -14.22 15.14
C THR A 245 -24.76 -12.94 14.72
N SER A 246 -24.74 -12.65 13.43
CA SER A 246 -25.43 -11.52 12.82
C SER A 246 -26.82 -11.95 12.33
N SER A 247 -27.85 -11.23 12.71
CA SER A 247 -29.24 -11.45 12.28
C SER A 247 -30.05 -10.15 12.38
N GLY A 248 -30.84 -9.86 11.35
CA GLY A 248 -31.81 -8.75 11.39
C GLY A 248 -31.21 -7.37 11.71
N GLY A 249 -30.01 -7.05 11.19
CA GLY A 249 -29.33 -5.79 11.44
C GLY A 249 -28.72 -5.66 12.85
N SER A 250 -28.57 -6.77 13.57
CA SER A 250 -27.91 -6.83 14.88
C SER A 250 -26.91 -7.97 14.95
N PHE A 251 -25.92 -7.82 15.84
CA PHE A 251 -24.91 -8.83 16.16
C PHE A 251 -25.01 -9.23 17.62
N GLU A 252 -25.24 -10.50 17.87
CA GLU A 252 -25.29 -11.10 19.21
C GLU A 252 -23.92 -11.69 19.55
N SER A 253 -23.32 -11.23 20.63
CA SER A 253 -21.99 -11.65 21.09
C SER A 253 -21.87 -11.52 22.61
N PRO A 254 -20.77 -11.97 23.21
CA PRO A 254 -20.49 -11.71 24.63
C PRO A 254 -20.37 -10.24 25.02
N LEU A 255 -20.19 -9.32 24.05
CA LEU A 255 -20.30 -7.86 24.30
C LEU A 255 -21.74 -7.37 24.44
N GLY A 256 -22.73 -8.28 24.28
CA GLY A 256 -24.14 -7.96 24.19
C GLY A 256 -24.63 -7.83 22.75
N ARG A 257 -25.85 -7.30 22.61
CA ARG A 257 -26.49 -7.07 21.31
C ARG A 257 -26.06 -5.72 20.75
N MET A 258 -25.49 -5.71 19.56
CA MET A 258 -25.01 -4.51 18.87
C MET A 258 -25.77 -4.31 17.57
N ARG A 259 -26.16 -3.06 17.27
CA ARG A 259 -26.73 -2.69 15.97
C ARG A 259 -25.65 -2.68 14.92
N LEU A 260 -25.93 -3.23 13.76
CA LEU A 260 -25.03 -3.26 12.62
C LEU A 260 -25.42 -2.21 11.55
N PRO A 261 -24.47 -1.77 10.72
CA PRO A 261 -24.81 -0.98 9.54
C PRO A 261 -25.61 -1.80 8.54
N GLU A 262 -26.34 -1.10 7.64
CA GLU A 262 -27.07 -1.74 6.55
C GLU A 262 -26.12 -2.56 5.66
N GLY A 263 -26.58 -3.72 5.19
CA GLY A 263 -25.81 -4.62 4.33
C GLY A 263 -24.77 -5.49 5.05
N ALA A 264 -24.75 -5.52 6.38
CA ALA A 264 -23.89 -6.42 7.14
C ALA A 264 -24.19 -7.90 6.84
N LEU A 265 -23.13 -8.72 6.79
CA LEU A 265 -23.23 -10.16 6.55
C LEU A 265 -24.11 -10.82 7.63
N SER A 266 -25.00 -11.73 7.21
CA SER A 266 -25.83 -12.53 8.12
C SER A 266 -25.20 -13.90 8.39
N GLY A 267 -25.41 -14.41 9.61
CA GLY A 267 -24.88 -15.71 10.05
C GLY A 267 -23.74 -15.59 11.07
N ASN A 268 -23.04 -16.70 11.29
CA ASN A 268 -21.91 -16.73 12.22
C ASN A 268 -20.72 -15.96 11.62
N GLY A 269 -20.10 -15.10 12.43
CA GLY A 269 -19.01 -14.27 11.98
C GLY A 269 -18.14 -13.71 13.11
N LEU A 270 -17.19 -12.88 12.72
CA LEU A 270 -16.36 -12.10 13.63
C LEU A 270 -16.72 -10.62 13.46
N LEU A 271 -17.26 -10.03 14.52
CA LEU A 271 -17.42 -8.59 14.59
C LEU A 271 -16.03 -7.96 14.78
N THR A 272 -15.70 -6.99 13.94
CA THR A 272 -14.47 -6.19 14.09
C THR A 272 -14.80 -4.72 14.11
N PHE A 273 -14.03 -3.97 14.88
CA PHE A 273 -14.06 -2.51 14.98
C PHE A 273 -12.69 -2.01 15.42
N ARG A 274 -12.37 -0.80 15.01
CA ARG A 274 -11.06 -0.22 15.28
C ARG A 274 -10.94 0.29 16.71
N PRO A 275 -9.75 0.18 17.34
CA PRO A 275 -9.51 0.72 18.68
C PRO A 275 -9.84 2.23 18.80
N GLU A 276 -9.54 3.00 17.77
CA GLU A 276 -9.78 4.44 17.70
C GLU A 276 -11.26 4.83 17.53
N ASN A 277 -12.13 3.87 17.19
CA ASN A 277 -13.57 4.10 17.09
C ASN A 277 -14.30 3.86 18.42
N ILE A 278 -13.61 3.39 19.44
CA ILE A 278 -14.16 3.26 20.80
C ILE A 278 -14.11 4.63 21.46
N ARG A 279 -15.25 5.05 21.99
CA ARG A 279 -15.42 6.32 22.73
C ARG A 279 -15.70 6.03 24.19
N ILE A 280 -15.20 6.90 25.06
CA ILE A 280 -15.42 6.87 26.51
C ILE A 280 -16.02 8.20 26.92
N GLY A 281 -17.04 8.20 27.81
CA GLY A 281 -17.75 9.39 28.26
C GLY A 281 -19.12 9.55 27.62
N ASP A 282 -19.48 10.79 27.21
CA ASP A 282 -20.78 11.08 26.61
C ASP A 282 -20.97 10.35 25.29
N HIS A 283 -22.13 9.71 25.13
CA HIS A 283 -22.45 8.83 24.02
C HIS A 283 -23.64 9.35 23.22
N ALA A 284 -23.57 9.31 21.90
CA ALA A 284 -24.69 9.60 21.02
C ALA A 284 -25.78 8.51 21.13
N ALA A 285 -27.01 8.86 20.77
CA ALA A 285 -28.17 7.95 20.93
C ALA A 285 -28.12 6.75 19.97
N ASP A 286 -27.36 6.83 18.87
CA ASP A 286 -27.20 5.80 17.84
C ASP A 286 -25.98 4.91 18.04
N GLU A 287 -25.21 5.08 19.12
CA GLU A 287 -24.02 4.29 19.42
C GLU A 287 -24.35 3.02 20.18
N ASN A 288 -23.57 1.96 19.88
CA ASN A 288 -23.59 0.72 20.64
C ASN A 288 -22.83 0.90 21.96
N ARG A 289 -23.47 0.65 23.08
CA ARG A 289 -22.90 0.83 24.43
C ARG A 289 -22.45 -0.52 24.98
N ILE A 290 -21.31 -0.51 25.64
CA ILE A 290 -20.67 -1.67 26.21
C ILE A 290 -20.22 -1.33 27.64
N GLU A 291 -20.77 -2.02 28.65
CA GLU A 291 -20.29 -1.89 30.03
C GLU A 291 -18.94 -2.61 30.16
N THR A 292 -17.94 -1.92 30.64
CA THR A 292 -16.55 -2.41 30.66
C THR A 292 -15.86 -2.10 31.98
N ILE A 293 -14.78 -2.83 32.23
CA ILE A 293 -13.82 -2.57 33.33
C ILE A 293 -12.46 -2.30 32.71
N VAL A 294 -11.78 -1.26 33.12
CA VAL A 294 -10.41 -0.95 32.70
C VAL A 294 -9.47 -2.01 33.26
N SER A 295 -8.84 -2.81 32.40
CA SER A 295 -7.88 -3.85 32.83
C SER A 295 -6.42 -3.40 32.66
N ASP A 296 -6.14 -2.49 31.71
CA ASP A 296 -4.79 -1.93 31.49
C ASP A 296 -4.88 -0.55 30.83
N MET A 297 -3.85 0.29 31.08
CA MET A 297 -3.74 1.63 30.47
C MET A 297 -2.28 1.95 30.17
N ILE A 298 -1.97 2.31 28.90
CA ILE A 298 -0.63 2.69 28.48
C ILE A 298 -0.66 4.01 27.71
N TYR A 299 0.03 5.01 28.22
CA TYR A 299 0.19 6.31 27.55
C TYR A 299 1.19 6.20 26.40
N LEU A 300 0.79 6.58 25.18
CA LEU A 300 1.60 6.49 23.95
C LEU A 300 1.97 7.89 23.39
N GLY A 301 1.90 8.93 24.19
CA GLY A 301 2.14 10.31 23.78
C GLY A 301 0.90 10.99 23.21
N THR A 302 0.52 10.68 21.99
CA THR A 302 -0.66 11.26 21.32
C THR A 302 -1.98 10.59 21.70
N HIS A 303 -1.94 9.36 22.18
CA HIS A 303 -3.10 8.56 22.58
C HIS A 303 -2.82 7.79 23.86
N THR A 304 -3.87 7.36 24.54
CA THR A 304 -3.81 6.35 25.61
C THR A 304 -4.44 5.07 25.08
N ARG A 305 -3.69 3.97 25.08
CA ARG A 305 -4.21 2.64 24.82
C ARG A 305 -4.80 2.09 26.10
N MET A 306 -6.07 1.71 26.03
CA MET A 306 -6.78 1.08 27.13
C MET A 306 -7.19 -0.33 26.73
N THR A 307 -7.00 -1.29 27.64
CA THR A 307 -7.61 -2.61 27.53
C THR A 307 -8.86 -2.61 28.41
N LEU A 308 -9.99 -2.88 27.79
CA LEU A 308 -11.29 -2.88 28.43
C LEU A 308 -11.84 -4.31 28.48
N ARG A 309 -12.21 -4.78 29.66
CA ARG A 309 -12.71 -6.13 29.87
C ARG A 309 -14.23 -6.17 29.98
N VAL A 310 -14.82 -7.12 29.25
CA VAL A 310 -16.26 -7.45 29.26
C VAL A 310 -16.39 -8.97 29.50
N GLY A 311 -16.70 -9.37 30.74
CA GLY A 311 -16.63 -10.80 31.12
C GLY A 311 -15.22 -11.38 30.89
N GLU A 312 -15.13 -12.37 30.01
CA GLU A 312 -13.87 -13.02 29.63
C GLU A 312 -13.20 -12.39 28.40
N ILE A 313 -13.83 -11.39 27.79
CA ILE A 313 -13.31 -10.76 26.55
C ILE A 313 -12.61 -9.46 26.89
N GLU A 314 -11.50 -9.23 26.20
CA GLU A 314 -10.79 -7.97 26.20
C GLU A 314 -10.92 -7.28 24.84
N ILE A 315 -11.21 -5.98 24.87
CA ILE A 315 -11.19 -5.10 23.71
C ILE A 315 -10.20 -3.97 23.95
N THR A 316 -9.54 -3.53 22.89
CA THR A 316 -8.56 -2.44 22.93
C THR A 316 -9.19 -1.16 22.42
N ALA A 317 -9.06 -0.07 23.17
CA ALA A 317 -9.41 1.28 22.79
C ALA A 317 -8.15 2.15 22.64
N LEU A 318 -8.15 3.05 21.68
CA LEU A 318 -7.18 4.15 21.53
C LEU A 318 -7.93 5.45 21.70
N VAL A 319 -7.78 6.10 22.84
CA VAL A 319 -8.50 7.31 23.19
C VAL A 319 -7.57 8.51 23.32
N ASN A 320 -8.12 9.71 23.17
CA ASN A 320 -7.37 10.92 23.47
C ASN A 320 -6.94 10.89 24.95
N PRO A 321 -5.71 11.31 25.32
CA PRO A 321 -5.25 11.35 26.70
C PRO A 321 -6.19 12.10 27.65
N GLU A 322 -6.85 13.15 27.18
CA GLU A 322 -7.84 13.89 27.97
C GLU A 322 -9.04 13.03 28.38
N ALA A 323 -9.51 12.14 27.51
CA ALA A 323 -10.61 11.23 27.81
C ALA A 323 -10.21 10.13 28.82
N ALA A 324 -8.93 9.87 28.98
CA ALA A 324 -8.39 8.93 29.95
C ALA A 324 -8.06 9.57 31.31
N ASN A 325 -8.12 10.90 31.43
CA ASN A 325 -7.80 11.61 32.65
C ASN A 325 -8.75 11.22 33.79
N GLY A 326 -8.15 10.88 34.96
CA GLY A 326 -8.91 10.51 36.14
C GLY A 326 -9.38 9.05 36.16
N LEU A 327 -9.14 8.29 35.10
CA LEU A 327 -9.42 6.84 35.04
C LEU A 327 -8.24 6.03 35.58
N ALA A 328 -8.55 4.91 36.25
CA ALA A 328 -7.59 3.96 36.78
C ALA A 328 -7.97 2.53 36.41
N VAL A 329 -6.98 1.63 36.50
CA VAL A 329 -7.22 0.19 36.36
C VAL A 329 -8.17 -0.27 37.46
N GLY A 330 -9.23 -0.98 37.08
CA GLY A 330 -10.32 -1.43 37.93
C GLY A 330 -11.58 -0.58 37.81
N ASP A 331 -11.53 0.60 37.22
CA ASP A 331 -12.70 1.46 37.04
C ASP A 331 -13.73 0.84 36.09
N ARG A 332 -15.01 1.01 36.44
CA ARG A 332 -16.13 0.64 35.58
C ARG A 332 -16.53 1.85 34.74
N LEU A 333 -16.68 1.64 33.44
CA LEU A 333 -17.10 2.68 32.52
C LEU A 333 -17.96 2.09 31.40
N VAL A 334 -18.71 2.97 30.76
CA VAL A 334 -19.42 2.63 29.52
C VAL A 334 -18.57 3.11 28.35
N ALA A 335 -18.16 2.16 27.50
CA ALA A 335 -17.58 2.45 26.21
C ALA A 335 -18.68 2.45 25.15
N SER A 336 -18.50 3.16 24.05
CA SER A 336 -19.42 3.10 22.93
C SER A 336 -18.68 2.96 21.60
N VAL A 337 -19.37 2.36 20.62
CA VAL A 337 -18.89 2.22 19.25
C VAL A 337 -19.99 2.65 18.30
N PRO A 338 -19.72 3.59 17.37
CA PRO A 338 -20.68 3.98 16.36
C PRO A 338 -21.11 2.78 15.51
N THR A 339 -22.38 2.68 15.18
CA THR A 339 -22.91 1.59 14.32
C THR A 339 -22.14 1.50 12.98
N THR A 340 -21.79 2.64 12.39
CA THR A 340 -21.05 2.72 11.12
C THR A 340 -19.62 2.22 11.20
N ALA A 341 -19.04 2.09 12.40
CA ALA A 341 -17.68 1.60 12.61
C ALA A 341 -17.59 0.07 12.77
N LEU A 342 -18.71 -0.62 12.81
CA LEU A 342 -18.79 -2.06 12.95
C LEU A 342 -18.72 -2.74 11.59
N TRP A 343 -17.93 -3.80 11.50
CA TRP A 343 -17.84 -4.65 10.32
C TRP A 343 -17.88 -6.13 10.70
N VAL A 344 -18.63 -6.94 9.96
CA VAL A 344 -18.73 -8.39 10.18
C VAL A 344 -17.93 -9.14 9.12
N LEU A 345 -16.95 -9.89 9.56
CA LEU A 345 -16.16 -10.78 8.72
C LEU A 345 -16.79 -12.19 8.72
N ALA A 346 -16.80 -12.83 7.57
CA ALA A 346 -17.11 -14.27 7.50
C ALA A 346 -16.07 -15.06 8.31
N ARG A 347 -16.54 -16.13 8.97
CA ARG A 347 -15.69 -17.00 9.80
C ARG A 347 -15.04 -18.08 8.95
#